data_92159992849a11f4de523ea40fe256e8
#
_entry.id   92159992849a11f4de523ea40fe256e8
#
_cell.length_a   1.000
_cell.length_b   1.000
_cell.length_c   1.000
_cell.angle_alpha   90.00
_cell.angle_beta   90.00
_cell.angle_gamma   90.00
#
_symmetry.space_group_name_H-M   'P 1'
#
loop_
_entity.id
_entity.type
_entity.pdbx_description
1 polymer ?
#
loop_
_entity_poly.entity_id
_entity_poly.type
_entity_poly.pdbx_seq_one_letter_code
_entity_poly.pdbx_strand_id
1 'polypeptide(L)'
;MSTFEQEELWRSAKALASDKATDAVLNRLEQRLIDDWKQSDPVDLEGRDAAYHMVRAIAAFRAELNALASEPDIARFNNRLKRAN
;
A
#
# COMPACT_ATOMS: atom_id res chain seq x y z
N MET A 1 -23.18 9.87 3.28
CA MET A 1 -22.96 10.41 1.92
C MET A 1 -21.53 10.90 1.80
N SER A 2 -20.82 10.51 0.76
CA SER A 2 -19.44 10.95 0.55
C SER A 2 -19.39 12.38 0.03
N THR A 3 -18.38 13.14 0.47
CA THR A 3 -18.15 14.50 0.00
C THR A 3 -17.41 14.47 -1.34
N PHE A 4 -17.43 15.61 -2.04
CA PHE A 4 -16.67 15.79 -3.26
C PHE A 4 -15.17 15.56 -3.02
N GLU A 5 -14.64 16.08 -1.93
CA GLU A 5 -13.23 15.91 -1.55
C GLU A 5 -12.89 14.45 -1.30
N GLN A 6 -13.77 13.71 -0.66
CA GLN A 6 -13.58 12.30 -0.40
C GLN A 6 -13.60 11.47 -1.68
N GLU A 7 -14.52 11.77 -2.59
CA GLU A 7 -14.58 11.09 -3.88
C GLU A 7 -13.36 11.38 -4.75
N GLU A 8 -12.86 12.60 -4.70
CA GLU A 8 -11.64 12.98 -5.40
C GLU A 8 -10.43 12.22 -4.85
N LEU A 9 -10.33 12.10 -3.53
CA LEU A 9 -9.29 11.32 -2.86
C LEU A 9 -9.34 9.85 -3.28
N TRP A 10 -10.52 9.25 -3.29
CA TRP A 10 -10.69 7.86 -3.70
C TRP A 10 -10.28 7.64 -5.15
N ARG A 11 -10.63 8.57 -6.04
CA ARG A 11 -10.26 8.50 -7.45
C ARG A 11 -8.75 8.55 -7.63
N SER A 12 -8.09 9.47 -6.91
CA SER A 12 -6.64 9.58 -6.92
C SER A 12 -5.96 8.32 -6.39
N ALA A 13 -6.47 7.77 -5.28
CA ALA A 13 -5.94 6.56 -4.70
C ALA A 13 -6.07 5.36 -5.65
N LYS A 14 -7.21 5.24 -6.31
CA LYS A 14 -7.45 4.17 -7.28
C LYS A 14 -6.51 4.30 -8.48
N ALA A 15 -6.32 5.51 -8.99
CA ALA A 15 -5.39 5.78 -10.08
C ALA A 15 -3.96 5.40 -9.69
N LEU A 16 -3.52 5.78 -8.49
CA LEU A 16 -2.17 5.50 -8.00
C LEU A 16 -1.98 4.00 -7.76
N ALA A 17 -2.97 3.32 -7.20
CA ALA A 17 -2.92 1.88 -6.96
C ALA A 17 -2.83 1.08 -8.26
N SER A 18 -3.35 1.63 -9.36
CA SER A 18 -3.32 0.99 -10.68
C SER A 18 -2.16 1.46 -11.55
N ASP A 19 -1.36 2.39 -11.07
CA ASP A 19 -0.28 2.99 -11.84
C ASP A 19 0.91 2.05 -11.96
N LYS A 20 1.29 1.74 -13.19
CA LYS A 20 2.39 0.81 -13.47
C LYS A 20 3.74 1.33 -12.96
N ALA A 21 3.97 2.64 -13.05
CA ALA A 21 5.22 3.22 -12.59
C ALA A 21 5.34 3.15 -11.07
N THR A 22 4.24 3.41 -10.35
CA THR A 22 4.19 3.29 -8.90
C THR A 22 4.52 1.86 -8.47
N ASP A 23 3.88 0.89 -9.08
CA ASP A 23 4.13 -0.52 -8.80
C ASP A 23 5.58 -0.92 -9.08
N ALA A 24 6.11 -0.49 -10.22
CA ALA A 24 7.49 -0.77 -10.59
C ALA A 24 8.49 -0.17 -9.61
N VAL A 25 8.27 1.06 -9.15
CA VAL A 25 9.16 1.72 -8.19
C VAL A 25 9.12 0.99 -6.83
N LEU A 26 7.94 0.64 -6.36
CA LEU A 26 7.79 -0.08 -5.10
C LEU A 26 8.44 -1.46 -5.17
N ASN A 27 8.29 -2.16 -6.29
CA ASN A 27 8.93 -3.46 -6.50
C ASN A 27 10.47 -3.33 -6.52
N ARG A 28 11.00 -2.30 -7.16
CA ARG A 28 12.45 -2.05 -7.19
C ARG A 28 13.01 -1.73 -5.82
N LEU A 29 12.30 -0.90 -5.05
CA LEU A 29 12.71 -0.57 -3.69
C LEU A 29 12.73 -1.81 -2.80
N GLU A 30 11.68 -2.60 -2.87
CA GLU A 30 11.58 -3.84 -2.09
C GLU A 30 12.71 -4.80 -2.46
N GLN A 31 12.95 -4.99 -3.76
CA GLN A 31 14.02 -5.89 -4.22
C GLN A 31 15.40 -5.41 -3.78
N ARG A 32 15.65 -4.10 -3.85
CA ARG A 32 16.93 -3.53 -3.39
C ARG A 32 17.14 -3.76 -1.91
N LEU A 33 16.10 -3.57 -1.09
CA LEU A 33 16.19 -3.81 0.34
C LEU A 33 16.44 -5.28 0.67
N ILE A 34 15.80 -6.19 -0.06
CA ILE A 34 16.00 -7.63 0.10
C ILE A 34 17.44 -8.00 -0.30
N ASP A 35 17.94 -7.46 -1.41
CA ASP A 35 19.30 -7.72 -1.86
C ASP A 35 20.33 -7.19 -0.86
N ASP A 36 20.13 -5.99 -0.34
CA ASP A 36 20.99 -5.40 0.68
C ASP A 36 21.02 -6.27 1.94
N TRP A 37 19.86 -6.77 2.35
CA TRP A 37 19.75 -7.67 3.48
C TRP A 37 20.50 -8.97 3.23
N LYS A 38 20.36 -9.56 2.06
CA LYS A 38 21.06 -10.81 1.70
C LYS A 38 22.57 -10.64 1.67
N GLN A 39 23.06 -9.47 1.29
CA GLN A 39 24.48 -9.15 1.20
C GLN A 39 25.05 -8.59 2.48
N SER A 40 24.23 -8.32 3.48
CA SER A 40 24.68 -7.76 4.76
C SER A 40 25.53 -8.76 5.52
N ASP A 41 26.44 -8.23 6.34
CA ASP A 41 27.22 -9.05 7.26
C ASP A 41 26.27 -9.71 8.28
N PRO A 42 26.37 -11.04 8.49
CA PRO A 42 25.51 -11.72 9.46
C PRO A 42 25.58 -11.18 10.88
N VAL A 43 26.68 -10.50 11.23
CA VAL A 43 26.83 -9.90 12.57
C VAL A 43 26.28 -8.47 12.66
N ASP A 44 25.90 -7.87 11.52
CA ASP A 44 25.28 -6.55 11.48
C ASP A 44 23.78 -6.66 11.78
N LEU A 45 23.46 -6.85 13.05
CA LEU A 45 22.07 -7.05 13.48
C LEU A 45 21.22 -5.80 13.29
N GLU A 46 21.79 -4.62 13.54
CA GLU A 46 21.07 -3.35 13.35
C GLU A 46 20.71 -3.11 11.88
N GLY A 47 21.67 -3.33 10.97
CA GLY A 47 21.43 -3.16 9.54
C GLY A 47 20.41 -4.13 9.01
N ARG A 48 20.46 -5.39 9.47
CA ARG A 48 19.52 -6.42 9.06
C ARG A 48 18.10 -6.12 9.59
N ASP A 49 18.00 -5.66 10.82
CA ASP A 49 16.73 -5.29 11.43
C ASP A 49 16.12 -4.08 10.72
N ALA A 50 16.94 -3.08 10.40
CA ALA A 50 16.50 -1.91 9.65
C ALA A 50 15.95 -2.30 8.27
N ALA A 51 16.63 -3.19 7.55
CA ALA A 51 16.17 -3.67 6.24
C ALA A 51 14.82 -4.39 6.35
N TYR A 52 14.65 -5.22 7.37
CA TYR A 52 13.39 -5.90 7.64
C TYR A 52 12.26 -4.91 7.86
N HIS A 53 12.48 -3.90 8.70
CA HIS A 53 11.45 -2.89 8.98
C HIS A 53 11.10 -2.07 7.74
N MET A 54 12.06 -1.77 6.88
CA MET A 54 11.81 -1.05 5.64
C MET A 54 10.98 -1.87 4.66
N VAL A 55 11.26 -3.17 4.53
CA VAL A 55 10.44 -4.06 3.69
C VAL A 55 9.01 -4.12 4.22
N ARG A 56 8.85 -4.21 5.54
CA ARG A 56 7.53 -4.20 6.17
C ARG A 56 6.80 -2.87 5.95
N ALA A 57 7.52 -1.74 5.96
CA ALA A 57 6.95 -0.43 5.71
C ALA A 57 6.41 -0.31 4.27
N ILE A 58 7.14 -0.85 3.29
CA ILE A 58 6.66 -0.87 1.90
C ILE A 58 5.38 -1.71 1.77
N ALA A 59 5.33 -2.86 2.42
CA ALA A 59 4.14 -3.70 2.43
C ALA A 59 2.95 -2.98 3.06
N ALA A 60 3.18 -2.25 4.16
CA ALA A 60 2.15 -1.47 4.82
C ALA A 60 1.65 -0.33 3.94
N PHE A 61 2.55 0.36 3.23
CA PHE A 61 2.17 1.41 2.26
C PHE A 61 1.25 0.84 1.17
N ARG A 62 1.61 -0.30 0.59
CA ARG A 62 0.79 -0.95 -0.43
C ARG A 62 -0.60 -1.31 0.12
N ALA A 63 -0.65 -1.85 1.32
CA ALA A 63 -1.90 -2.25 1.95
C ALA A 63 -2.81 -1.04 2.21
N GLU A 64 -2.24 0.06 2.72
CA GLU A 64 -3.01 1.29 2.96
C GLU A 64 -3.52 1.91 1.67
N LEU A 65 -2.70 1.93 0.62
CA LEU A 65 -3.10 2.45 -0.68
C LEU A 65 -4.26 1.65 -1.26
N ASN A 66 -4.15 0.31 -1.21
CA ASN A 66 -5.20 -0.58 -1.70
C ASN A 66 -6.47 -0.46 -0.87
N ALA A 67 -6.35 -0.30 0.44
CA ALA A 67 -7.49 -0.10 1.33
C ALA A 67 -8.23 1.19 0.97
N LEU A 68 -7.51 2.29 0.80
CA LEU A 68 -8.08 3.58 0.43
C LEU A 68 -8.78 3.50 -0.94
N ALA A 69 -8.13 2.85 -1.91
CA ALA A 69 -8.68 2.67 -3.25
C ALA A 69 -9.95 1.81 -3.25
N SER A 70 -10.11 0.94 -2.26
CA SER A 70 -11.26 0.03 -2.13
C SER A 70 -12.41 0.60 -1.31
N GLU A 71 -12.18 1.71 -0.60
CA GLU A 71 -13.21 2.31 0.26
C GLU A 71 -14.53 2.60 -0.45
N PRO A 72 -14.55 3.16 -1.68
CA PRO A 72 -15.82 3.43 -2.35
C PRO A 72 -16.62 2.16 -2.64
N ASP A 73 -15.97 1.06 -2.94
CA ASP A 73 -16.64 -0.21 -3.20
C ASP A 73 -17.24 -0.78 -1.91
N ILE A 74 -16.49 -0.68 -0.82
CA ILE A 74 -16.95 -1.10 0.51
C ILE A 74 -18.14 -0.25 0.95
N ALA A 75 -18.07 1.06 0.75
CA ALA A 75 -19.17 1.98 1.11
C ALA A 75 -20.43 1.66 0.33
N ARG A 76 -20.32 1.38 -0.97
CA ARG A 76 -21.46 0.99 -1.80
C ARG A 76 -22.09 -0.32 -1.33
N PHE A 77 -21.26 -1.30 -1.00
CA PHE A 77 -21.71 -2.58 -0.48
C PHE A 77 -22.48 -2.42 0.83
N ASN A 78 -21.94 -1.64 1.76
CA ASN A 78 -22.58 -1.36 3.05
C ASN A 78 -23.93 -0.65 2.87
N ASN A 79 -24.03 0.28 1.92
CA ASN A 79 -25.27 0.99 1.62
C ASN A 79 -26.33 0.05 1.05
N ARG A 80 -25.94 -0.91 0.22
CA ARG A 80 -26.87 -1.94 -0.29
C ARG A 80 -27.43 -2.80 0.83
N LEU A 81 -26.58 -3.21 1.77
CA LEU A 81 -26.99 -3.99 2.93
C LEU A 81 -28.00 -3.24 3.77
N LYS A 82 -27.80 -1.95 3.99
CA LYS A 82 -28.74 -1.10 4.73
C LYS A 82 -30.09 -0.98 4.03
N ARG A 83 -30.10 -0.91 2.70
CA ARG A 83 -31.34 -0.82 1.93
C ARG A 83 -32.11 -2.13 1.87
N ALA A 84 -31.40 -3.26 1.98
CA ALA A 84 -32.01 -4.59 1.95
C ALA A 84 -32.74 -4.92 3.26
N ASN A 85 -32.49 -4.20 4.31
CA ASN A 85 -33.13 -4.35 5.59
C ASN A 85 -34.25 -3.31 5.74
#